data_11aadbcd31a1db5da03d74aa8e2cb0c7
#
_entry.id   11aadbcd31a1db5da03d74aa8e2cb0c7
#
_cell.length_a   1.000
_cell.length_b   1.000
_cell.length_c   1.000
_cell.angle_alpha   90.00
_cell.angle_beta   90.00
_cell.angle_gamma   90.00
#
_symmetry.space_group_name_H-M   'P 1'
#
loop_
_entity.id
_entity.type
_entity.pdbx_description
1 polymer ?
#
loop_
_entity_poly.entity_id
_entity_poly.type
_entity_poly.pdbx_seq_one_letter_code
_entity_poly.pdbx_strand_id
1 'polypeptide(L)'
;YVLQKILKDRKLRMDMNRHITFHFYSIIRKISPVLGVFFLTAGLYGGDLWNDAFVEMNTKIDSAQADSLALDSILTDTIVYPGKPLLKSLIIPGWGQYDNKAPLWKILTFASIEIGSILSAYHFTNLGESSQLEYENFADDYWTLEKWYIFTQSHTADLGQYGIKLTGGSHALQLFLLTDSLVNVYGNNFISSNEIDGLYESIANGDVKVVRDHHFYENVGKYNQFTGGWSDVDEYDLIEKAVSDTSIEMLVMTDLKDDYLNMRFDSNQFKLIAKYSVTALMFNHIFAGLEAVLFAQKKSKILQNTKVSLFYNPQNRNGLGGLSLTM
;
A
#
# COMPACT_ATOMS: atom_id res chain seq x y z
N TYR A 1 -29.98 26.53 12.24
CA TYR A 1 -29.35 26.36 13.57
C TYR A 1 -28.85 24.93 13.78
N VAL A 2 -29.66 23.90 13.44
CA VAL A 2 -29.29 22.47 13.57
C VAL A 2 -28.18 22.10 12.58
N LEU A 3 -28.29 22.56 11.32
CA LEU A 3 -27.28 22.30 10.28
C LEU A 3 -25.90 22.93 10.63
N GLN A 4 -25.92 24.17 11.13
CA GLN A 4 -24.69 24.84 11.56
C GLN A 4 -24.04 24.16 12.78
N LYS A 5 -24.82 23.57 13.66
CA LYS A 5 -24.30 22.81 14.80
C LYS A 5 -23.67 21.50 14.36
N ILE A 6 -24.32 20.78 13.41
CA ILE A 6 -23.80 19.53 12.82
C ILE A 6 -22.49 19.80 12.06
N LEU A 7 -22.43 20.87 11.27
CA LEU A 7 -21.22 21.27 10.54
C LEU A 7 -20.07 21.66 11.49
N LYS A 8 -20.39 22.36 12.57
CA LYS A 8 -19.41 22.73 13.60
C LYS A 8 -18.88 21.53 14.38
N ASP A 9 -19.74 20.56 14.71
CA ASP A 9 -19.33 19.32 15.38
C ASP A 9 -18.54 18.40 14.45
N ARG A 10 -18.86 18.36 13.14
CA ARG A 10 -18.06 17.64 12.13
C ARG A 10 -16.70 18.31 11.92
N LYS A 11 -16.64 19.65 11.79
CA LYS A 11 -15.39 20.39 11.67
C LYS A 11 -14.47 20.17 12.89
N LEU A 12 -15.04 20.17 14.10
CA LEU A 12 -14.30 19.83 15.33
C LEU A 12 -13.77 18.37 15.33
N ARG A 13 -14.53 17.40 14.79
CA ARG A 13 -14.05 16.01 14.66
C ARG A 13 -12.98 15.86 13.60
N MET A 14 -13.12 16.56 12.45
CA MET A 14 -12.10 16.56 11.40
C MET A 14 -10.81 17.22 11.89
N ASP A 15 -10.89 18.35 12.58
CA ASP A 15 -9.73 19.02 13.17
C ASP A 15 -9.06 18.15 14.27
N MET A 16 -9.85 17.44 15.05
CA MET A 16 -9.33 16.52 16.08
C MET A 16 -8.67 15.30 15.45
N ASN A 17 -9.25 14.71 14.38
CA ASN A 17 -8.63 13.63 13.62
C ASN A 17 -7.39 14.11 12.87
N ARG A 18 -7.40 15.30 12.23
CA ARG A 18 -6.22 15.94 11.65
C ARG A 18 -5.10 16.11 12.68
N HIS A 19 -5.42 16.57 13.89
CA HIS A 19 -4.42 16.70 14.97
C HIS A 19 -3.86 15.35 15.41
N ILE A 20 -4.69 14.32 15.51
CA ILE A 20 -4.26 12.96 15.88
C ILE A 20 -3.42 12.36 14.76
N THR A 21 -3.86 12.48 13.50
CA THR A 21 -3.14 11.98 12.32
C THR A 21 -1.82 12.72 12.13
N PHE A 22 -1.80 14.04 12.28
CA PHE A 22 -0.58 14.86 12.20
C PHE A 22 0.40 14.53 13.33
N HIS A 23 -0.10 14.29 14.54
CA HIS A 23 0.72 13.87 15.68
C HIS A 23 1.30 12.47 15.48
N PHE A 24 0.49 11.54 14.95
CA PHE A 24 0.93 10.18 14.65
C PHE A 24 1.91 10.14 13.46
N TYR A 25 1.66 10.92 12.41
CA TYR A 25 2.60 11.11 11.29
C TYR A 25 3.90 11.77 11.74
N SER A 26 3.82 12.75 12.64
CA SER A 26 4.98 13.36 13.30
C SER A 26 5.75 12.36 14.14
N ILE A 27 5.07 11.43 14.83
CA ILE A 27 5.69 10.34 15.60
C ILE A 27 6.34 9.32 14.67
N ILE A 28 5.63 8.86 13.60
CA ILE A 28 6.20 7.96 12.59
C ILE A 28 7.39 8.60 11.89
N ARG A 29 7.31 9.89 11.54
CA ARG A 29 8.43 10.65 10.92
C ARG A 29 9.61 10.80 11.88
N LYS A 30 9.38 10.82 13.19
CA LYS A 30 10.43 10.84 14.21
C LYS A 30 10.99 9.45 14.50
N ILE A 31 10.18 8.39 14.37
CA ILE A 31 10.58 6.99 14.60
C ILE A 31 11.17 6.38 13.30
N SER A 32 10.73 6.82 12.12
CA SER A 32 11.25 6.37 10.82
C SER A 32 12.78 6.51 10.68
N PRO A 33 13.43 7.63 11.08
CA PRO A 33 14.89 7.69 11.08
C PRO A 33 15.51 6.74 12.11
N VAL A 34 14.87 6.51 13.26
CA VAL A 34 15.37 5.57 14.29
C VAL A 34 15.24 4.14 13.81
N LEU A 35 14.12 3.77 13.17
CA LEU A 35 13.96 2.48 12.49
C LEU A 35 14.90 2.37 11.28
N GLY A 36 15.05 3.43 10.49
CA GLY A 36 16.00 3.48 9.37
C GLY A 36 17.44 3.39 9.84
N VAL A 37 17.82 4.05 10.94
CA VAL A 37 19.13 3.93 11.58
C VAL A 37 19.31 2.54 12.19
N PHE A 38 18.25 1.94 12.77
CA PHE A 38 18.31 0.56 13.29
C PHE A 38 18.48 -0.46 12.16
N PHE A 39 17.78 -0.30 11.01
CA PHE A 39 17.96 -1.13 9.83
C PHE A 39 19.29 -0.83 9.11
N LEU A 40 19.76 0.43 9.08
CA LEU A 40 21.07 0.81 8.54
C LEU A 40 22.22 0.36 9.45
N THR A 41 22.10 0.46 10.77
CA THR A 41 23.12 -0.05 11.69
C THR A 41 23.11 -1.58 11.75
N ALA A 42 21.95 -2.23 11.73
CA ALA A 42 21.88 -3.68 11.55
C ALA A 42 22.42 -4.11 10.18
N GLY A 43 22.23 -3.31 9.11
CA GLY A 43 22.84 -3.51 7.79
C GLY A 43 24.33 -3.19 7.76
N LEU A 44 24.80 -2.15 8.43
CA LEU A 44 26.21 -1.76 8.49
C LEU A 44 27.02 -2.67 9.41
N TYR A 45 26.53 -2.99 10.59
CA TYR A 45 27.16 -4.00 11.47
C TYR A 45 26.98 -5.42 10.94
N GLY A 46 25.89 -5.70 10.20
CA GLY A 46 25.73 -6.92 9.42
C GLY A 46 26.71 -6.96 8.25
N GLY A 47 26.97 -5.82 7.59
CA GLY A 47 27.89 -5.71 6.45
C GLY A 47 29.33 -6.04 6.83
N ASP A 48 29.81 -5.58 7.96
CA ASP A 48 31.15 -5.91 8.46
C ASP A 48 31.24 -7.38 8.88
N LEU A 49 30.21 -7.92 9.55
CA LEU A 49 30.12 -9.36 9.85
C LEU A 49 30.00 -10.23 8.59
N TRP A 50 29.35 -9.72 7.52
CA TRP A 50 29.29 -10.40 6.23
C TRP A 50 30.61 -10.30 5.47
N ASN A 51 31.28 -9.14 5.47
CA ASN A 51 32.58 -8.96 4.86
C ASN A 51 33.68 -9.79 5.57
N ASP A 52 33.70 -9.78 6.90
CA ASP A 52 34.64 -10.60 7.66
C ASP A 52 34.36 -12.09 7.46
N ALA A 53 33.13 -12.53 7.40
CA ALA A 53 32.76 -13.90 7.06
C ALA A 53 33.11 -14.25 5.61
N PHE A 54 32.98 -13.30 4.66
CA PHE A 54 33.36 -13.50 3.24
C PHE A 54 34.88 -13.54 3.04
N VAL A 55 35.63 -12.67 3.72
CA VAL A 55 37.09 -12.65 3.67
C VAL A 55 37.68 -13.91 4.35
N GLU A 56 37.14 -14.28 5.53
CA GLU A 56 37.55 -15.51 6.21
C GLU A 56 37.19 -16.77 5.43
N MET A 57 36.11 -16.76 4.67
CA MET A 57 35.71 -17.87 3.80
C MET A 57 36.61 -17.99 2.57
N ASN A 58 37.06 -16.88 1.95
CA ASN A 58 37.96 -16.92 0.80
C ASN A 58 39.40 -17.32 1.18
N THR A 59 39.87 -16.87 2.35
CA THR A 59 41.21 -17.27 2.84
C THR A 59 41.27 -18.75 3.24
N LYS A 60 40.16 -19.36 3.65
CA LYS A 60 40.08 -20.79 3.95
C LYS A 60 39.93 -21.68 2.72
N ILE A 61 39.41 -21.13 1.60
CA ILE A 61 39.35 -21.88 0.33
C ILE A 61 40.73 -22.15 -0.24
N ASP A 62 41.66 -21.20 -0.11
CA ASP A 62 43.06 -21.37 -0.58
C ASP A 62 43.86 -22.35 0.27
N SER A 63 43.50 -22.53 1.56
CA SER A 63 44.18 -23.50 2.44
C SER A 63 43.61 -24.92 2.37
N ALA A 64 42.34 -25.08 1.93
CA ALA A 64 41.67 -26.40 1.86
C ALA A 64 42.12 -27.25 0.65
N GLN A 65 42.86 -26.70 -0.34
CA GLN A 65 43.41 -27.47 -1.43
C GLN A 65 44.67 -28.28 -1.05
N ALA A 66 45.21 -28.06 0.15
CA ALA A 66 46.42 -28.74 0.61
C ALA A 66 46.18 -30.01 1.45
N ASP A 67 44.96 -30.21 1.99
CA ASP A 67 44.72 -31.28 2.98
C ASP A 67 43.67 -32.34 2.52
N SER A 68 43.71 -32.72 1.25
CA SER A 68 42.76 -33.76 0.73
C SER A 68 43.07 -35.21 1.18
N LEU A 69 44.06 -35.44 2.05
CA LEU A 69 44.47 -36.78 2.48
C LEU A 69 44.14 -37.16 3.94
N ALA A 70 43.46 -36.28 4.70
CA ALA A 70 43.06 -36.56 6.10
C ALA A 70 41.57 -36.81 6.30
N LEU A 71 40.81 -37.04 5.22
CA LEU A 71 39.33 -36.96 5.25
C LEU A 71 38.59 -38.25 5.69
N ASP A 72 39.29 -39.35 5.94
CA ASP A 72 38.63 -40.66 6.13
C ASP A 72 38.38 -41.04 7.61
N SER A 73 38.75 -40.21 8.58
CA SER A 73 38.60 -40.54 10.01
C SER A 73 37.58 -39.69 10.80
N ILE A 74 36.82 -38.78 10.15
CA ILE A 74 35.93 -37.82 10.85
C ILE A 74 34.43 -38.06 10.56
N LEU A 75 34.08 -39.16 9.95
CA LEU A 75 32.71 -39.43 9.46
C LEU A 75 31.73 -40.03 10.51
N THR A 76 31.94 -39.86 11.81
CA THR A 76 30.99 -40.35 12.83
C THR A 76 30.26 -39.26 13.63
N ASP A 77 30.41 -37.99 13.29
CA ASP A 77 29.62 -36.94 13.96
C ASP A 77 28.23 -36.75 13.29
N THR A 78 27.22 -36.87 14.09
CA THR A 78 25.78 -36.78 13.71
C THR A 78 25.50 -35.54 12.86
N ILE A 79 25.12 -35.79 11.60
CA ILE A 79 24.66 -34.73 10.68
C ILE A 79 23.42 -34.04 11.26
N VAL A 80 23.57 -32.85 11.78
CA VAL A 80 22.41 -32.03 12.19
C VAL A 80 21.83 -31.40 10.93
N TYR A 81 20.72 -31.96 10.46
CA TYR A 81 19.97 -31.37 9.35
C TYR A 81 19.44 -29.97 9.76
N PRO A 82 19.88 -28.88 9.14
CA PRO A 82 19.43 -27.51 9.50
C PRO A 82 18.00 -27.22 9.02
N GLY A 83 17.34 -28.12 8.30
CA GLY A 83 15.98 -27.97 7.82
C GLY A 83 14.93 -27.90 8.92
N LYS A 84 15.17 -28.53 10.07
CA LYS A 84 14.21 -28.53 11.17
C LYS A 84 14.06 -27.16 11.85
N PRO A 85 15.14 -26.44 12.21
CA PRO A 85 15.06 -25.05 12.69
C PRO A 85 14.51 -24.08 11.64
N LEU A 86 14.84 -24.28 10.36
CA LEU A 86 14.30 -23.51 9.25
C LEU A 86 12.78 -23.58 9.21
N LEU A 87 12.24 -24.80 9.10
CA LEU A 87 10.78 -25.00 9.01
C LEU A 87 10.05 -24.46 10.22
N LYS A 88 10.58 -24.63 11.42
CA LYS A 88 9.99 -24.09 12.64
C LYS A 88 9.90 -22.57 12.61
N SER A 89 10.97 -21.89 12.20
CA SER A 89 10.99 -20.41 12.13
C SER A 89 10.19 -19.86 10.96
N LEU A 90 10.01 -20.64 9.87
CA LEU A 90 9.09 -20.28 8.79
C LEU A 90 7.61 -20.36 9.23
N ILE A 91 7.28 -21.22 10.20
CA ILE A 91 5.92 -21.34 10.75
C ILE A 91 5.70 -20.31 11.86
N ILE A 92 6.63 -20.23 12.82
CA ILE A 92 6.57 -19.29 13.95
C ILE A 92 7.96 -18.64 14.08
N PRO A 93 8.10 -17.36 13.71
CA PRO A 93 9.36 -16.63 13.84
C PRO A 93 9.89 -16.65 15.29
N GLY A 94 11.14 -17.07 15.45
CA GLY A 94 11.75 -17.28 16.76
C GLY A 94 11.76 -18.72 17.26
N TRP A 95 10.93 -19.61 16.71
CA TRP A 95 10.86 -21.01 17.17
C TRP A 95 12.13 -21.80 16.86
N GLY A 96 12.69 -21.66 15.68
CA GLY A 96 13.98 -22.29 15.34
C GLY A 96 15.13 -21.74 16.16
N GLN A 97 15.11 -20.45 16.50
CA GLN A 97 16.08 -19.82 17.41
C GLN A 97 15.97 -20.42 18.82
N TYR A 98 14.76 -20.63 19.31
CA TYR A 98 14.53 -21.31 20.60
C TYR A 98 15.10 -22.72 20.61
N ASP A 99 14.83 -23.54 19.60
CA ASP A 99 15.36 -24.89 19.47
C ASP A 99 16.90 -24.90 19.43
N ASN A 100 17.50 -23.96 18.75
CA ASN A 100 18.93 -23.81 18.65
C ASN A 100 19.59 -23.30 19.93
N LYS A 101 18.78 -22.97 20.98
CA LYS A 101 19.23 -22.30 22.23
C LYS A 101 19.94 -20.98 21.93
N ALA A 102 19.41 -20.20 20.98
CA ALA A 102 19.88 -18.87 20.68
C ALA A 102 19.60 -17.91 21.86
N PRO A 103 20.33 -16.78 21.95
CA PRO A 103 20.06 -15.77 22.97
C PRO A 103 18.63 -15.27 22.94
N LEU A 104 18.03 -15.07 24.11
CA LEU A 104 16.61 -14.70 24.27
C LEU A 104 16.22 -13.45 23.47
N TRP A 105 17.11 -12.47 23.35
CA TRP A 105 16.84 -11.25 22.60
C TRP A 105 16.51 -11.50 21.12
N LYS A 106 17.11 -12.51 20.48
CA LYS A 106 16.79 -12.87 19.09
C LYS A 106 15.36 -13.41 18.97
N ILE A 107 14.97 -14.29 19.89
CA ILE A 107 13.62 -14.87 19.94
C ILE A 107 12.60 -13.75 20.13
N LEU A 108 12.86 -12.86 21.10
CA LEU A 108 11.98 -11.72 21.40
C LEU A 108 11.90 -10.74 20.22
N THR A 109 12.99 -10.50 19.49
CA THR A 109 12.99 -9.63 18.32
C THR A 109 12.04 -10.16 17.24
N PHE A 110 12.19 -11.43 16.82
CA PHE A 110 11.30 -12.02 15.81
C PHE A 110 9.85 -12.08 16.29
N ALA A 111 9.61 -12.47 17.53
CA ALA A 111 8.27 -12.50 18.11
C ALA A 111 7.63 -11.10 18.20
N SER A 112 8.42 -10.07 18.55
CA SER A 112 7.91 -8.68 18.62
C SER A 112 7.58 -8.13 17.25
N ILE A 113 8.38 -8.40 16.22
CA ILE A 113 8.09 -8.02 14.83
C ILE A 113 6.80 -8.73 14.37
N GLU A 114 6.63 -10.01 14.67
CA GLU A 114 5.44 -10.78 14.34
C GLU A 114 4.18 -10.16 14.92
N ILE A 115 4.15 -10.01 16.24
CA ILE A 115 2.99 -9.45 16.97
C ILE A 115 2.73 -8.01 16.51
N GLY A 116 3.77 -7.18 16.41
CA GLY A 116 3.66 -5.80 15.97
C GLY A 116 3.10 -5.67 14.56
N SER A 117 3.54 -6.51 13.63
CA SER A 117 3.06 -6.53 12.25
C SER A 117 1.59 -6.98 12.15
N ILE A 118 1.18 -8.00 12.92
CA ILE A 118 -0.21 -8.46 12.97
C ILE A 118 -1.12 -7.36 13.53
N LEU A 119 -0.75 -6.77 14.66
CA LEU A 119 -1.54 -5.70 15.29
C LEU A 119 -1.62 -4.46 14.40
N SER A 120 -0.51 -4.08 13.76
CA SER A 120 -0.46 -2.98 12.81
C SER A 120 -1.34 -3.24 11.59
N ALA A 121 -1.23 -4.41 10.97
CA ALA A 121 -2.06 -4.79 9.82
C ALA A 121 -3.54 -4.73 10.17
N TYR A 122 -3.96 -5.31 11.30
CA TYR A 122 -5.34 -5.29 11.75
C TYR A 122 -5.84 -3.87 12.04
N HIS A 123 -5.08 -3.09 12.81
CA HIS A 123 -5.47 -1.72 13.18
C HIS A 123 -5.62 -0.82 11.94
N PHE A 124 -4.62 -0.81 11.05
CA PHE A 124 -4.63 0.06 9.88
C PHE A 124 -5.58 -0.42 8.77
N THR A 125 -5.92 -1.72 8.70
CA THR A 125 -7.00 -2.18 7.83
C THR A 125 -8.34 -1.60 8.30
N ASN A 126 -8.68 -1.76 9.56
CA ASN A 126 -9.94 -1.23 10.11
C ASN A 126 -10.02 0.31 9.99
N LEU A 127 -8.91 1.00 10.25
CA LEU A 127 -8.86 2.45 10.11
C LEU A 127 -9.02 2.89 8.64
N GLY A 128 -8.38 2.18 7.70
CA GLY A 128 -8.51 2.43 6.27
C GLY A 128 -9.93 2.19 5.75
N GLU A 129 -10.60 1.13 6.21
CA GLU A 129 -11.99 0.84 5.86
C GLU A 129 -12.97 1.87 6.45
N SER A 130 -12.79 2.26 7.72
CA SER A 130 -13.65 3.28 8.32
C SER A 130 -13.48 4.64 7.66
N SER A 131 -12.24 5.03 7.31
CA SER A 131 -11.99 6.27 6.57
C SER A 131 -12.51 6.19 5.12
N GLN A 132 -12.54 4.99 4.52
CA GLN A 132 -13.18 4.79 3.22
C GLN A 132 -14.68 5.07 3.30
N LEU A 133 -15.35 4.47 4.27
CA LEU A 133 -16.79 4.70 4.46
C LEU A 133 -17.10 6.18 4.74
N GLU A 134 -16.19 6.87 5.43
CA GLU A 134 -16.35 8.31 5.72
C GLU A 134 -16.30 9.15 4.44
N TYR A 135 -15.32 8.97 3.56
CA TYR A 135 -15.26 9.72 2.31
C TYR A 135 -16.34 9.31 1.30
N GLU A 136 -16.77 8.04 1.30
CA GLU A 136 -17.88 7.58 0.46
C GLU A 136 -19.20 8.26 0.89
N ASN A 137 -19.50 8.26 2.19
CA ASN A 137 -20.65 8.98 2.74
C ASN A 137 -20.58 10.50 2.46
N PHE A 138 -19.37 11.08 2.54
CA PHE A 138 -19.19 12.50 2.21
C PHE A 138 -19.53 12.79 0.75
N ALA A 139 -19.07 11.93 -0.19
CA ALA A 139 -19.44 12.08 -1.60
C ALA A 139 -20.95 11.85 -1.81
N ASP A 140 -21.57 10.94 -1.06
CA ASP A 140 -23.01 10.68 -1.14
C ASP A 140 -23.85 11.89 -0.68
N ASP A 141 -23.37 12.60 0.34
CA ASP A 141 -24.02 13.78 0.90
C ASP A 141 -23.84 15.04 0.03
N TYR A 142 -22.69 15.20 -0.63
CA TYR A 142 -22.30 16.46 -1.26
C TYR A 142 -22.16 16.44 -2.77
N TRP A 143 -22.23 15.27 -3.42
CA TRP A 143 -22.16 15.15 -4.87
C TRP A 143 -23.49 14.67 -5.47
N THR A 144 -24.02 15.40 -6.47
CA THR A 144 -25.29 15.05 -7.13
C THR A 144 -25.17 14.98 -8.65
N LEU A 145 -25.95 14.06 -9.26
CA LEU A 145 -25.97 13.89 -10.71
C LEU A 145 -26.62 15.10 -11.41
N GLU A 146 -27.66 15.69 -10.80
CA GLU A 146 -28.35 16.85 -11.35
C GLU A 146 -27.42 18.06 -11.46
N LYS A 147 -26.71 18.39 -10.37
CA LYS A 147 -25.76 19.49 -10.36
C LYS A 147 -24.64 19.29 -11.36
N TRP A 148 -24.11 18.07 -11.42
CA TRP A 148 -23.10 17.70 -12.43
C TRP A 148 -23.58 17.91 -13.86
N TYR A 149 -24.83 17.51 -14.16
CA TYR A 149 -25.40 17.68 -15.49
C TYR A 149 -25.53 19.17 -15.86
N ILE A 150 -26.13 19.98 -14.96
CA ILE A 150 -26.31 21.43 -15.18
C ILE A 150 -24.98 22.13 -15.41
N PHE A 151 -24.01 21.87 -14.53
CA PHE A 151 -22.68 22.47 -14.60
C PHE A 151 -21.97 22.08 -15.92
N THR A 152 -22.04 20.82 -16.30
CA THR A 152 -21.41 20.32 -17.52
C THR A 152 -22.00 21.01 -18.75
N GLN A 153 -23.32 21.17 -18.86
CA GLN A 153 -23.96 21.83 -19.98
C GLN A 153 -23.61 23.32 -20.06
N SER A 154 -23.48 23.99 -18.92
CA SER A 154 -23.24 25.44 -18.88
C SER A 154 -21.78 25.84 -19.02
N HIS A 155 -20.82 25.01 -18.57
CA HIS A 155 -19.40 25.39 -18.48
C HIS A 155 -18.46 24.67 -19.45
N THR A 156 -18.96 23.76 -20.30
CA THR A 156 -18.10 23.01 -21.24
C THR A 156 -17.34 23.94 -22.19
N ALA A 157 -17.96 24.99 -22.69
CA ALA A 157 -17.32 25.96 -23.60
C ALA A 157 -16.27 26.81 -22.86
N ASP A 158 -16.59 27.31 -21.68
CA ASP A 158 -15.75 28.21 -20.90
C ASP A 158 -14.51 27.48 -20.35
N LEU A 159 -14.67 26.28 -19.81
CA LEU A 159 -13.56 25.49 -19.31
C LEU A 159 -12.74 24.85 -20.42
N GLY A 160 -13.35 24.64 -21.60
CA GLY A 160 -12.66 24.14 -22.78
C GLY A 160 -11.51 25.02 -23.25
N GLN A 161 -11.57 26.35 -23.05
CA GLN A 161 -10.47 27.28 -23.37
C GLN A 161 -9.22 27.05 -22.52
N TYR A 162 -9.35 26.42 -21.34
CA TYR A 162 -8.24 26.01 -20.48
C TYR A 162 -7.80 24.56 -20.69
N GLY A 163 -8.30 23.91 -21.77
CA GLY A 163 -8.01 22.51 -22.09
C GLY A 163 -8.76 21.50 -21.21
N ILE A 164 -9.72 21.96 -20.40
CA ILE A 164 -10.51 21.11 -19.51
C ILE A 164 -11.68 20.52 -20.31
N LYS A 165 -11.78 19.18 -20.32
CA LYS A 165 -12.88 18.46 -20.98
C LYS A 165 -13.86 17.97 -19.92
N LEU A 166 -15.08 18.49 -19.94
CA LEU A 166 -16.17 18.05 -19.07
C LEU A 166 -16.97 16.87 -19.64
N THR A 167 -16.92 16.67 -20.98
CA THR A 167 -17.63 15.59 -21.70
C THR A 167 -16.70 14.84 -22.61
N GLY A 168 -17.09 13.63 -23.02
CA GLY A 168 -16.37 12.84 -24.04
C GLY A 168 -14.99 12.33 -23.60
N GLY A 169 -14.69 12.29 -22.30
CA GLY A 169 -13.47 11.72 -21.75
C GLY A 169 -13.47 10.19 -21.76
N SER A 170 -12.31 9.60 -21.48
CA SER A 170 -12.15 8.14 -21.37
C SER A 170 -12.78 7.55 -20.10
N HIS A 171 -13.16 8.41 -19.16
CA HIS A 171 -13.82 8.02 -17.92
C HIS A 171 -15.30 8.39 -17.97
N ALA A 172 -16.14 7.49 -17.49
CA ALA A 172 -17.59 7.68 -17.44
C ALA A 172 -18.14 7.17 -16.09
N LEU A 173 -19.25 7.73 -15.65
CA LEU A 173 -20.06 7.19 -14.58
C LEU A 173 -21.07 6.21 -15.18
N GLN A 174 -21.38 5.15 -14.47
CA GLN A 174 -22.47 4.27 -14.79
C GLN A 174 -23.77 4.83 -14.20
N LEU A 175 -24.80 4.95 -15.02
CA LEU A 175 -26.10 5.44 -14.64
C LEU A 175 -27.13 4.32 -14.74
N PHE A 176 -28.03 4.27 -13.77
CA PHE A 176 -29.12 3.30 -13.70
C PHE A 176 -30.43 3.98 -14.04
N LEU A 177 -31.17 3.40 -15.02
CA LEU A 177 -32.48 3.86 -15.48
C LEU A 177 -33.59 3.16 -14.69
N LEU A 178 -34.46 3.94 -14.04
CA LEU A 178 -35.49 3.44 -13.15
C LEU A 178 -36.85 3.20 -13.85
N THR A 179 -37.09 3.81 -15.01
CA THR A 179 -38.37 3.72 -15.71
C THR A 179 -38.31 2.85 -16.96
N ASP A 180 -39.32 2.04 -17.19
CA ASP A 180 -39.42 1.17 -18.35
C ASP A 180 -39.38 1.97 -19.67
N SER A 181 -39.86 3.20 -19.69
CA SER A 181 -39.82 4.08 -20.86
C SER A 181 -38.37 4.39 -21.26
N LEU A 182 -37.50 4.72 -20.30
CA LEU A 182 -36.10 4.97 -20.54
C LEU A 182 -35.38 3.68 -20.95
N VAL A 183 -35.65 2.57 -20.25
CA VAL A 183 -35.06 1.26 -20.58
C VAL A 183 -35.42 0.85 -22.01
N ASN A 184 -36.64 1.09 -22.47
CA ASN A 184 -37.05 0.80 -23.84
C ASN A 184 -36.34 1.68 -24.90
N VAL A 185 -36.04 2.94 -24.56
CA VAL A 185 -35.30 3.85 -25.45
C VAL A 185 -33.83 3.44 -25.59
N TYR A 186 -33.18 3.10 -24.47
CA TYR A 186 -31.75 2.78 -24.45
C TYR A 186 -31.45 1.28 -24.61
N GLY A 187 -32.47 0.42 -24.55
CA GLY A 187 -32.32 -1.03 -24.68
C GLY A 187 -31.58 -1.71 -23.49
N ASN A 188 -31.27 -0.95 -22.43
CA ASN A 188 -30.55 -1.42 -21.24
C ASN A 188 -30.95 -0.62 -20.00
N ASN A 189 -30.84 -1.25 -18.83
CA ASN A 189 -31.04 -0.59 -17.53
C ASN A 189 -29.86 0.31 -17.14
N PHE A 190 -28.70 0.15 -17.76
CA PHE A 190 -27.50 0.92 -17.47
C PHE A 190 -27.01 1.63 -18.71
N ILE A 191 -26.69 2.91 -18.57
CA ILE A 191 -26.09 3.73 -19.61
C ILE A 191 -24.81 4.41 -19.08
N SER A 192 -23.99 4.89 -20.00
CA SER A 192 -22.81 5.70 -19.67
C SER A 192 -23.22 7.16 -19.44
N SER A 193 -22.53 7.87 -18.54
CA SER A 193 -22.68 9.32 -18.41
C SER A 193 -22.30 10.10 -19.69
N ASN A 194 -21.65 9.48 -20.66
CA ASN A 194 -21.40 10.07 -21.98
C ASN A 194 -22.63 10.03 -22.91
N GLU A 195 -23.70 9.32 -22.52
CA GLU A 195 -24.94 9.14 -23.31
C GLU A 195 -26.12 9.92 -22.70
N ILE A 196 -25.83 10.92 -21.84
CA ILE A 196 -26.81 11.58 -20.99
C ILE A 196 -27.53 12.76 -21.66
N ASP A 197 -27.19 13.09 -22.89
CA ASP A 197 -27.77 14.25 -23.59
C ASP A 197 -29.29 14.16 -23.67
N GLY A 198 -29.96 15.25 -23.30
CA GLY A 198 -31.44 15.36 -23.32
C GLY A 198 -32.15 14.72 -22.12
N LEU A 199 -31.44 14.17 -21.13
CA LEU A 199 -32.04 13.49 -19.96
C LEU A 199 -32.28 14.40 -18.75
N TYR A 200 -32.23 15.73 -18.90
CA TYR A 200 -32.35 16.65 -17.76
C TYR A 200 -33.64 16.41 -16.92
N GLU A 201 -34.81 16.34 -17.58
CA GLU A 201 -36.07 16.12 -16.87
C GLU A 201 -36.11 14.78 -16.13
N SER A 202 -35.57 13.73 -16.73
CA SER A 202 -35.49 12.40 -16.10
C SER A 202 -34.54 12.37 -14.91
N ILE A 203 -33.47 13.15 -14.96
CA ILE A 203 -32.54 13.31 -13.83
C ILE A 203 -33.19 14.10 -12.72
N ALA A 204 -33.81 15.23 -13.03
CA ALA A 204 -34.53 16.11 -12.07
C ALA A 204 -35.67 15.37 -11.38
N ASN A 205 -36.39 14.51 -12.11
CA ASN A 205 -37.47 13.67 -11.57
C ASN A 205 -36.94 12.48 -10.75
N GLY A 206 -35.60 12.19 -10.79
CA GLY A 206 -35.01 11.07 -10.09
C GLY A 206 -35.16 9.72 -10.79
N ASP A 207 -35.53 9.72 -12.09
CA ASP A 207 -35.69 8.52 -12.92
C ASP A 207 -34.33 7.93 -13.38
N VAL A 208 -33.26 8.71 -13.24
CA VAL A 208 -31.87 8.32 -13.52
C VAL A 208 -31.04 8.49 -12.28
N LYS A 209 -30.35 7.46 -11.87
CA LYS A 209 -29.45 7.48 -10.71
C LYS A 209 -28.04 7.08 -11.09
N VAL A 210 -27.04 7.72 -10.46
CA VAL A 210 -25.66 7.29 -10.59
C VAL A 210 -25.43 6.03 -9.76
N VAL A 211 -24.70 5.06 -10.33
CA VAL A 211 -24.26 3.87 -9.59
C VAL A 211 -23.07 4.27 -8.71
N ARG A 212 -23.25 4.11 -7.40
CA ARG A 212 -22.26 4.46 -6.37
C ARG A 212 -21.32 3.29 -6.12
N ASP A 213 -20.45 3.00 -7.10
CA ASP A 213 -19.46 1.95 -7.02
C ASP A 213 -18.04 2.51 -6.77
N HIS A 214 -17.03 1.63 -6.72
CA HIS A 214 -15.65 2.05 -6.54
C HIS A 214 -15.18 3.04 -7.63
N HIS A 215 -15.64 2.87 -8.87
CA HIS A 215 -15.28 3.76 -9.98
C HIS A 215 -15.90 5.15 -9.82
N PHE A 216 -17.17 5.22 -9.32
CA PHE A 216 -17.79 6.49 -8.98
C PHE A 216 -16.93 7.26 -7.97
N TYR A 217 -16.64 6.64 -6.81
CA TYR A 217 -15.84 7.30 -5.75
C TYR A 217 -14.41 7.63 -6.18
N GLU A 218 -13.84 6.90 -7.12
CA GLU A 218 -12.57 7.30 -7.72
C GLU A 218 -12.71 8.52 -8.62
N ASN A 219 -13.69 8.50 -9.51
CA ASN A 219 -13.84 9.46 -10.60
C ASN A 219 -14.23 10.85 -10.09
N VAL A 220 -15.16 10.95 -9.13
CA VAL A 220 -15.68 12.26 -8.64
C VAL A 220 -14.62 13.11 -7.95
N GLY A 221 -13.58 12.49 -7.40
CA GLY A 221 -12.43 13.22 -6.84
C GLY A 221 -11.32 13.49 -7.86
N LYS A 222 -11.05 12.52 -8.74
CA LYS A 222 -9.82 12.52 -9.55
C LYS A 222 -9.92 13.36 -10.81
N TYR A 223 -11.10 13.39 -11.46
CA TYR A 223 -11.23 13.97 -12.78
C TYR A 223 -12.06 15.25 -12.79
N ASN A 224 -11.59 16.25 -13.55
CA ASN A 224 -12.28 17.53 -13.73
C ASN A 224 -13.69 17.38 -14.27
N GLN A 225 -13.92 16.39 -15.14
CA GLN A 225 -15.22 16.15 -15.78
C GLN A 225 -16.35 15.85 -14.78
N PHE A 226 -16.03 15.43 -13.54
CA PHE A 226 -17.03 15.14 -12.52
C PHE A 226 -17.09 16.18 -11.39
N THR A 227 -16.27 17.23 -11.47
CA THR A 227 -16.27 18.30 -10.45
C THR A 227 -17.60 19.02 -10.34
N GLY A 228 -18.33 19.14 -11.46
CA GLY A 228 -19.63 19.81 -11.51
C GLY A 228 -20.70 19.25 -10.58
N GLY A 229 -20.53 18.04 -10.06
CA GLY A 229 -21.49 17.43 -9.13
C GLY A 229 -21.37 17.88 -7.67
N TRP A 230 -20.26 18.50 -7.29
CA TRP A 230 -20.05 18.99 -5.93
C TRP A 230 -20.95 20.18 -5.60
N SER A 231 -21.46 20.20 -4.37
CA SER A 231 -22.50 21.18 -3.96
C SER A 231 -22.01 22.62 -3.96
N ASP A 232 -20.72 22.85 -3.89
CA ASP A 232 -20.04 24.15 -3.90
C ASP A 232 -19.40 24.50 -5.24
N VAL A 233 -19.73 23.79 -6.32
CA VAL A 233 -19.07 23.98 -7.62
C VAL A 233 -19.28 25.38 -8.24
N ASP A 234 -20.24 26.14 -7.76
CA ASP A 234 -20.47 27.53 -8.20
C ASP A 234 -19.34 28.47 -7.77
N GLU A 235 -18.50 28.04 -6.80
CA GLU A 235 -17.34 28.75 -6.24
C GLU A 235 -16.02 27.98 -6.52
N TYR A 236 -15.86 27.44 -7.75
CA TYR A 236 -14.67 26.69 -8.10
C TYR A 236 -13.45 27.57 -8.36
N ASP A 237 -12.28 27.02 -8.05
CA ASP A 237 -10.99 27.57 -8.41
C ASP A 237 -10.32 26.78 -9.55
N LEU A 238 -9.53 27.47 -10.38
CA LEU A 238 -8.65 26.87 -11.36
C LEU A 238 -7.22 26.79 -10.81
N ILE A 239 -6.74 25.58 -10.61
CA ILE A 239 -5.44 25.29 -10.03
C ILE A 239 -4.51 24.69 -11.08
N GLU A 240 -3.30 25.23 -11.22
CA GLU A 240 -2.26 24.65 -12.07
C GLU A 240 -1.58 23.49 -11.36
N LYS A 241 -1.55 22.33 -12.03
CA LYS A 241 -0.83 21.14 -11.58
C LYS A 241 0.27 20.79 -12.58
N ALA A 242 1.51 20.76 -12.13
CA ALA A 242 2.62 20.24 -12.91
C ALA A 242 2.47 18.72 -13.07
N VAL A 243 2.35 18.22 -14.31
CA VAL A 243 2.28 16.80 -14.65
C VAL A 243 3.66 16.27 -15.00
N SER A 244 4.50 17.12 -15.61
CA SER A 244 5.90 16.86 -15.93
C SER A 244 6.69 18.18 -15.93
N ASP A 245 8.00 18.11 -16.14
CA ASP A 245 8.86 19.29 -16.23
C ASP A 245 8.43 20.28 -17.32
N THR A 246 7.61 19.84 -18.28
CA THR A 246 7.21 20.63 -19.45
C THR A 246 5.71 20.74 -19.66
N SER A 247 4.87 20.10 -18.84
CA SER A 247 3.42 20.10 -19.01
C SER A 247 2.67 20.46 -17.71
N ILE A 248 1.74 21.40 -17.85
CA ILE A 248 0.83 21.84 -16.79
C ILE A 248 -0.58 21.40 -17.16
N GLU A 249 -1.31 20.86 -16.23
CA GLU A 249 -2.73 20.53 -16.31
C GLU A 249 -3.52 21.49 -15.44
N MET A 250 -4.61 22.04 -15.97
CA MET A 250 -5.54 22.85 -15.18
C MET A 250 -6.55 21.96 -14.49
N LEU A 251 -6.67 22.12 -13.17
CA LEU A 251 -7.65 21.41 -12.35
C LEU A 251 -8.77 22.34 -11.92
N VAL A 252 -10.01 21.85 -12.02
CA VAL A 252 -11.17 22.46 -11.38
C VAL A 252 -11.27 21.93 -9.96
N MET A 253 -11.13 22.82 -8.97
CA MET A 253 -11.13 22.46 -7.56
C MET A 253 -12.21 23.24 -6.82
N THR A 254 -12.85 22.59 -5.86
CA THR A 254 -13.75 23.19 -4.89
C THR A 254 -13.32 22.77 -3.48
N ASP A 255 -13.76 23.48 -2.45
CA ASP A 255 -13.43 23.17 -1.07
C ASP A 255 -13.89 21.75 -0.69
N LEU A 256 -15.12 21.37 -1.07
CA LEU A 256 -15.66 20.04 -0.79
C LEU A 256 -14.89 18.93 -1.54
N LYS A 257 -14.48 19.20 -2.78
CA LYS A 257 -13.66 18.26 -3.54
C LYS A 257 -12.28 18.09 -2.90
N ASP A 258 -11.68 19.17 -2.43
CA ASP A 258 -10.37 19.11 -1.75
C ASP A 258 -10.47 18.34 -0.42
N ASP A 259 -11.50 18.61 0.39
CA ASP A 259 -11.77 17.87 1.63
C ASP A 259 -11.98 16.37 1.34
N TYR A 260 -12.73 16.04 0.30
CA TYR A 260 -12.93 14.66 -0.16
C TYR A 260 -11.61 13.98 -0.53
N LEU A 261 -10.77 14.66 -1.31
CA LEU A 261 -9.48 14.15 -1.73
C LEU A 261 -8.53 13.91 -0.55
N ASN A 262 -8.56 14.80 0.45
CA ASN A 262 -7.79 14.65 1.68
C ASN A 262 -8.24 13.43 2.49
N MET A 263 -9.55 13.22 2.69
CA MET A 263 -10.10 12.04 3.38
C MET A 263 -9.76 10.75 2.63
N ARG A 264 -9.86 10.77 1.30
CA ARG A 264 -9.49 9.62 0.45
C ARG A 264 -7.99 9.32 0.51
N PHE A 265 -7.15 10.35 0.55
CA PHE A 265 -5.71 10.21 0.74
C PHE A 265 -5.40 9.52 2.07
N ASP A 266 -6.01 9.97 3.17
CA ASP A 266 -5.80 9.38 4.50
C ASP A 266 -6.20 7.89 4.54
N SER A 267 -7.37 7.53 3.98
CA SER A 267 -7.80 6.14 3.83
C SER A 267 -6.76 5.29 3.07
N ASN A 268 -6.26 5.81 1.94
CA ASN A 268 -5.26 5.12 1.14
C ASN A 268 -3.92 4.96 1.89
N GLN A 269 -3.51 5.95 2.69
CA GLN A 269 -2.30 5.85 3.52
C GLN A 269 -2.46 4.76 4.59
N PHE A 270 -3.60 4.66 5.27
CA PHE A 270 -3.84 3.60 6.24
C PHE A 270 -3.80 2.21 5.59
N LYS A 271 -4.44 2.04 4.44
CA LYS A 271 -4.40 0.79 3.66
C LYS A 271 -2.98 0.43 3.20
N LEU A 272 -2.18 1.45 2.84
CA LEU A 272 -0.78 1.25 2.47
C LEU A 272 0.06 0.78 3.66
N ILE A 273 -0.13 1.37 4.86
CA ILE A 273 0.54 0.93 6.09
C ILE A 273 0.13 -0.52 6.43
N ALA A 274 -1.16 -0.86 6.32
CA ALA A 274 -1.64 -2.22 6.51
C ALA A 274 -0.94 -3.21 5.56
N LYS A 275 -0.85 -2.87 4.27
CA LYS A 275 -0.15 -3.67 3.26
C LYS A 275 1.33 -3.87 3.60
N TYR A 276 2.03 -2.81 4.01
CA TYR A 276 3.44 -2.92 4.41
C TYR A 276 3.62 -3.73 5.70
N SER A 277 2.66 -3.69 6.62
CA SER A 277 2.68 -4.51 7.83
C SER A 277 2.60 -6.00 7.49
N VAL A 278 1.73 -6.39 6.54
CA VAL A 278 1.67 -7.77 6.03
C VAL A 278 2.98 -8.16 5.33
N THR A 279 3.55 -7.24 4.57
CA THR A 279 4.86 -7.46 3.90
C THR A 279 5.97 -7.69 4.94
N ALA A 280 6.02 -6.88 5.99
CA ALA A 280 6.98 -7.03 7.09
C ALA A 280 6.82 -8.38 7.80
N LEU A 281 5.57 -8.82 8.03
CA LEU A 281 5.25 -10.13 8.57
C LEU A 281 5.85 -11.25 7.70
N MET A 282 5.63 -11.23 6.38
CA MET A 282 6.15 -12.24 5.47
C MET A 282 7.69 -12.29 5.48
N PHE A 283 8.36 -11.13 5.47
CA PHE A 283 9.82 -11.05 5.57
C PHE A 283 10.33 -11.53 6.92
N ASN A 284 9.60 -11.28 8.01
CA ASN A 284 9.98 -11.77 9.34
C ASN A 284 10.10 -13.30 9.37
N HIS A 285 9.15 -14.03 8.76
CA HIS A 285 9.23 -15.48 8.63
C HIS A 285 10.46 -15.94 7.85
N ILE A 286 10.73 -15.30 6.70
CA ILE A 286 11.87 -15.65 5.85
C ILE A 286 13.20 -15.40 6.60
N PHE A 287 13.37 -14.22 7.20
CA PHE A 287 14.60 -13.87 7.91
C PHE A 287 14.79 -14.71 9.17
N ALA A 288 13.71 -14.99 9.92
CA ALA A 288 13.78 -15.90 11.06
C ALA A 288 14.22 -17.30 10.65
N GLY A 289 13.67 -17.81 9.53
CA GLY A 289 14.08 -19.11 8.99
C GLY A 289 15.55 -19.17 8.60
N LEU A 290 15.99 -18.20 7.83
CA LEU A 290 17.39 -18.10 7.37
C LEU A 290 18.35 -17.95 8.56
N GLU A 291 18.03 -17.07 9.52
CA GLU A 291 18.86 -16.87 10.72
C GLU A 291 18.94 -18.15 11.57
N ALA A 292 17.83 -18.86 11.73
CA ALA A 292 17.81 -20.12 12.47
C ALA A 292 18.74 -21.18 11.84
N VAL A 293 18.79 -21.25 10.50
CA VAL A 293 19.74 -22.12 9.77
C VAL A 293 21.16 -21.68 10.03
N LEU A 294 21.48 -20.42 9.79
CA LEU A 294 22.83 -19.88 9.95
C LEU A 294 23.35 -20.07 11.38
N PHE A 295 22.47 -19.87 12.38
CA PHE A 295 22.84 -20.10 13.78
C PHE A 295 23.07 -21.58 14.10
N ALA A 296 22.20 -22.47 13.62
CA ALA A 296 22.39 -23.91 13.78
C ALA A 296 23.67 -24.38 13.12
N GLN A 297 23.94 -23.85 11.98
CA GLN A 297 25.16 -24.07 11.23
C GLN A 297 26.38 -23.59 12.00
N LYS A 298 26.48 -22.40 12.47
CA LYS A 298 27.61 -21.88 13.27
C LYS A 298 27.87 -22.71 14.52
N LYS A 299 26.87 -23.34 15.08
CA LYS A 299 26.95 -24.14 16.30
C LYS A 299 27.44 -25.58 16.05
N SER A 300 27.15 -26.16 14.89
CA SER A 300 27.63 -27.48 14.50
C SER A 300 28.96 -27.35 13.79
N LYS A 301 30.02 -28.01 14.25
CA LYS A 301 31.35 -28.01 13.62
C LYS A 301 31.39 -28.58 12.19
N ILE A 302 30.28 -29.16 11.71
CA ILE A 302 30.11 -29.77 10.37
C ILE A 302 29.92 -28.74 9.26
N LEU A 303 29.88 -27.48 9.60
CA LEU A 303 29.46 -26.36 8.75
C LEU A 303 30.43 -25.87 7.71
N GLN A 304 31.57 -26.47 7.57
CA GLN A 304 32.54 -26.08 6.55
C GLN A 304 32.10 -26.41 5.11
N ASN A 305 31.07 -27.24 4.92
CA ASN A 305 30.69 -27.72 3.59
C ASN A 305 29.36 -27.26 3.04
N THR A 306 28.52 -26.55 3.81
CA THR A 306 27.23 -26.08 3.30
C THR A 306 27.32 -24.63 2.84
N LYS A 307 27.28 -24.41 1.53
CA LYS A 307 27.29 -23.07 0.93
C LYS A 307 25.86 -22.67 0.59
N VAL A 308 25.37 -21.59 1.19
CA VAL A 308 24.17 -20.89 0.71
C VAL A 308 24.64 -19.84 -0.29
N SER A 309 24.29 -19.99 -1.55
CA SER A 309 24.60 -18.99 -2.56
C SER A 309 23.33 -18.41 -3.17
N LEU A 310 23.25 -17.10 -3.17
CA LEU A 310 22.31 -16.35 -3.98
C LEU A 310 22.96 -16.16 -5.35
N PHE A 311 22.31 -16.66 -6.41
CA PHE A 311 22.82 -16.39 -7.74
C PHE A 311 21.88 -15.46 -8.50
N TYR A 312 22.52 -14.50 -9.16
CA TYR A 312 21.85 -13.54 -10.02
C TYR A 312 21.81 -14.11 -11.45
N ASN A 313 20.62 -14.19 -12.03
CA ASN A 313 20.48 -14.54 -13.45
C ASN A 313 20.15 -13.28 -14.25
N PRO A 314 21.11 -12.72 -15.00
CA PRO A 314 20.90 -11.51 -15.79
C PRO A 314 19.92 -11.66 -16.94
N GLN A 315 19.54 -12.88 -17.31
CA GLN A 315 18.56 -13.15 -18.36
C GLN A 315 17.09 -13.05 -17.88
N ASN A 316 16.86 -13.02 -16.60
CA ASN A 316 15.53 -12.81 -16.03
C ASN A 316 15.30 -11.32 -15.77
N ARG A 317 14.22 -10.78 -16.35
CA ARG A 317 13.83 -9.36 -16.22
C ARG A 317 13.76 -8.83 -14.78
N ASN A 318 13.65 -9.71 -13.79
CA ASN A 318 13.58 -9.38 -12.35
C ASN A 318 14.90 -9.62 -11.60
N GLY A 319 15.97 -10.02 -12.25
CA GLY A 319 17.31 -10.13 -11.68
C GLY A 319 17.54 -11.22 -10.62
N LEU A 320 16.47 -11.80 -10.06
CA LEU A 320 16.59 -12.87 -9.06
C LEU A 320 16.66 -14.24 -9.74
N GLY A 321 17.81 -14.88 -9.68
CA GLY A 321 18.05 -16.19 -10.28
C GLY A 321 17.66 -17.37 -9.42
N GLY A 322 17.70 -17.23 -8.12
CA GLY A 322 17.32 -18.28 -7.18
C GLY A 322 18.25 -18.39 -5.98
N LEU A 323 17.87 -19.28 -5.08
CA LEU A 323 18.62 -19.62 -3.88
C LEU A 323 19.08 -21.07 -4.03
N SER A 324 20.37 -21.28 -4.14
CA SER A 324 20.92 -22.65 -4.18
C SER A 324 21.49 -23.02 -2.82
N LEU A 325 21.14 -24.16 -2.35
CA LEU A 325 21.64 -24.76 -1.11
C LEU A 325 22.43 -25.99 -1.52
N THR A 326 23.75 -25.88 -1.47
CA THR A 326 24.65 -27.04 -1.71
C THR A 326 25.00 -27.62 -0.35
N MET A 327 24.65 -28.89 -0.16
CA MET A 327 25.01 -29.68 1.03
C MET A 327 26.34 -30.38 0.79
#